data_ce38b7798eb2e1e1c6e9848a563a0b3c
#
_entry.id   ce38b7798eb2e1e1c6e9848a563a0b3c
#
_cell.length_a   1.000
_cell.length_b   1.000
_cell.length_c   1.000
_cell.angle_alpha   90.00
_cell.angle_beta   90.00
_cell.angle_gamma   90.00
#
_symmetry.space_group_name_H-M   'P 1'
#
loop_
_entity.id
_entity.type
_entity.pdbx_description
1 polymer ?
#
loop_
_entity_poly.entity_id
_entity_poly.type
_entity_poly.pdbx_seq_one_letter_code
_entity_poly.pdbx_strand_id
1 'polypeptide(L)'
;WLCAHLWEHYLYTGDIRYLGHIYPLMRGAAKFFLSTMVREPKNGYLVTAPSSSPENTFRMPGDKESAVSICLGPTMDTQLVRELFTNTLEAAEILTLTDKPLLDSLKSALNQLPPHTIDSEGRLMEWLEEYEEVDPQHRHVSHLYGLHPGNQISPTLTPELARACRATLDR
;
A
#
# COMPACT_ATOMS: atom_id res chain seq x y z
N TRP A 1 6.23 -0.45 -6.44
CA TRP A 1 7.53 -0.17 -5.82
C TRP A 1 8.47 0.59 -6.75
N LEU A 2 8.78 0.10 -7.95
CA LEU A 2 9.74 0.77 -8.84
C LEU A 2 9.37 2.22 -9.17
N CYS A 3 8.09 2.55 -9.28
CA CYS A 3 7.65 3.93 -9.51
C CYS A 3 7.94 4.88 -8.34
N ALA A 4 8.06 4.36 -7.10
CA ALA A 4 8.39 5.16 -5.93
C ALA A 4 9.78 5.82 -6.07
N HIS A 5 10.78 5.08 -6.57
CA HIS A 5 12.12 5.61 -6.79
C HIS A 5 12.16 6.71 -7.87
N LEU A 6 11.32 6.57 -8.90
CA LEU A 6 11.20 7.59 -9.95
C LEU A 6 10.60 8.88 -9.39
N TRP A 7 9.56 8.74 -8.57
CA TRP A 7 8.93 9.87 -7.90
C TRP A 7 9.86 10.54 -6.89
N GLU A 8 10.56 9.74 -6.07
CA GLU A 8 11.53 10.22 -5.09
C GLU A 8 12.65 11.05 -5.76
N HIS A 9 13.19 10.59 -6.89
CA HIS A 9 14.15 11.38 -7.66
C HIS A 9 13.58 12.76 -8.04
N TYR A 10 12.33 12.81 -8.50
CA TYR A 10 11.68 14.08 -8.78
C TYR A 10 11.56 14.96 -7.53
N LEU A 11 11.18 14.41 -6.39
CA LEU A 11 11.07 15.17 -5.13
C LEU A 11 12.38 15.81 -4.70
N TYR A 12 13.52 15.13 -4.92
CA TYR A 12 14.84 15.65 -4.59
C TYR A 12 15.37 16.68 -5.59
N THR A 13 14.98 16.61 -6.85
CA THR A 13 15.53 17.43 -7.92
C THR A 13 14.65 18.59 -8.36
N GLY A 14 13.33 18.44 -8.23
CA GLY A 14 12.35 19.37 -8.81
C GLY A 14 12.35 19.43 -10.32
N ASP A 15 12.98 18.48 -11.02
CA ASP A 15 13.12 18.50 -12.47
C ASP A 15 11.79 18.13 -13.17
N ILE A 16 11.10 19.15 -13.64
CA ILE A 16 9.81 19.01 -14.36
C ILE A 16 9.96 18.24 -15.68
N ARG A 17 11.11 18.34 -16.37
CA ARG A 17 11.34 17.58 -17.61
C ARG A 17 11.48 16.09 -17.29
N TYR A 18 12.23 15.78 -16.23
CA TYR A 18 12.32 14.41 -15.74
C TYR A 18 10.94 13.87 -15.37
N LEU A 19 10.14 14.65 -14.62
CA LEU A 19 8.78 14.26 -14.26
C LEU A 19 7.93 13.93 -15.50
N GLY A 20 8.02 14.75 -16.53
CA GLY A 20 7.35 14.49 -17.81
C GLY A 20 7.78 13.17 -18.47
N HIS A 21 9.06 12.79 -18.35
CA HIS A 21 9.58 11.53 -18.89
C HIS A 21 9.09 10.30 -18.12
N ILE A 22 9.00 10.38 -16.77
CA ILE A 22 8.59 9.24 -15.95
C ILE A 22 7.07 9.09 -15.81
N TYR A 23 6.31 10.17 -16.04
CA TYR A 23 4.85 10.13 -15.91
C TYR A 23 4.18 9.00 -16.72
N PRO A 24 4.55 8.73 -17.99
CA PRO A 24 3.99 7.60 -18.74
C PRO A 24 4.18 6.24 -18.04
N LEU A 25 5.29 6.03 -17.32
CA LEU A 25 5.56 4.81 -16.57
C LEU A 25 4.65 4.72 -15.35
N MET A 26 4.55 5.79 -14.56
CA MET A 26 3.65 5.87 -13.41
C MET A 26 2.19 5.66 -13.83
N ARG A 27 1.77 6.35 -14.91
CA ARG A 27 0.44 6.22 -15.51
C ARG A 27 0.15 4.78 -15.96
N GLY A 28 1.12 4.13 -16.59
CA GLY A 28 1.02 2.73 -17.04
C GLY A 28 0.84 1.78 -15.86
N ALA A 29 1.64 1.92 -14.82
CA ALA A 29 1.53 1.15 -13.59
C ALA A 29 0.17 1.39 -12.87
N ALA A 30 -0.27 2.64 -12.80
CA ALA A 30 -1.57 2.98 -12.21
C ALA A 30 -2.75 2.34 -12.98
N LYS A 31 -2.72 2.38 -14.32
CA LYS A 31 -3.71 1.69 -15.16
C LYS A 31 -3.70 0.19 -14.97
N PHE A 32 -2.52 -0.43 -14.83
CA PHE A 32 -2.39 -1.85 -14.55
C PHE A 32 -3.16 -2.21 -13.27
N PHE A 33 -2.90 -1.52 -12.16
CA PHE A 33 -3.60 -1.80 -10.90
C PHE A 33 -5.11 -1.53 -11.01
N LEU A 34 -5.54 -0.43 -11.64
CA LEU A 34 -6.97 -0.19 -11.88
C LEU A 34 -7.66 -1.33 -12.65
N SER A 35 -6.93 -2.03 -13.53
CA SER A 35 -7.49 -3.13 -14.34
C SER A 35 -7.41 -4.50 -13.68
N THR A 36 -6.52 -4.71 -12.69
CA THR A 36 -6.25 -6.02 -12.08
C THR A 36 -6.78 -6.17 -10.67
N MET A 37 -6.99 -5.06 -9.95
CA MET A 37 -7.56 -5.10 -8.62
C MET A 37 -8.99 -5.62 -8.64
N VAL A 38 -9.35 -6.32 -7.56
CA VAL A 38 -10.68 -6.94 -7.39
C VAL A 38 -11.35 -6.41 -6.11
N ARG A 39 -12.67 -6.61 -6.02
CA ARG A 39 -13.39 -6.32 -4.78
C ARG A 39 -13.31 -7.51 -3.84
N GLU A 40 -12.80 -7.28 -2.64
CA GLU A 40 -12.87 -8.31 -1.61
C GLU A 40 -14.33 -8.46 -1.11
N PRO A 41 -14.74 -9.70 -0.75
CA PRO A 41 -16.16 -10.00 -0.58
C PRO A 41 -16.77 -9.50 0.75
N LYS A 42 -15.97 -9.20 1.79
CA LYS A 42 -16.47 -8.90 3.13
C LYS A 42 -16.85 -7.42 3.30
N ASN A 43 -15.94 -6.51 2.94
CA ASN A 43 -16.11 -5.07 3.13
C ASN A 43 -16.24 -4.31 1.79
N GLY A 44 -16.01 -4.99 0.67
CA GLY A 44 -16.08 -4.40 -0.67
C GLY A 44 -14.88 -3.53 -1.03
N TYR A 45 -13.77 -3.60 -0.29
CA TYR A 45 -12.56 -2.86 -0.62
C TYR A 45 -11.96 -3.30 -1.95
N LEU A 46 -11.28 -2.38 -2.61
CA LEU A 46 -10.54 -2.65 -3.83
C LEU A 46 -9.12 -3.11 -3.46
N VAL A 47 -8.76 -4.35 -3.83
CA VAL A 47 -7.53 -5.01 -3.38
C VAL A 47 -6.80 -5.74 -4.50
N THR A 48 -5.51 -6.00 -4.31
CA THR A 48 -4.74 -6.96 -5.13
C THR A 48 -5.10 -8.40 -4.75
N ALA A 49 -5.26 -9.29 -5.74
CA ALA A 49 -5.54 -10.70 -5.52
C ALA A 49 -5.23 -11.55 -6.77
N PRO A 50 -4.57 -12.71 -6.64
CA PRO A 50 -3.87 -13.18 -5.44
C PRO A 50 -2.61 -12.37 -5.16
N SER A 51 -2.22 -12.27 -3.90
CA SER A 51 -0.98 -11.61 -3.48
C SER A 51 -0.39 -12.27 -2.23
N SER A 52 0.72 -11.74 -1.73
CA SER A 52 1.34 -12.18 -0.47
C SER A 52 2.00 -10.99 0.23
N SER A 53 2.03 -10.99 1.55
CA SER A 53 2.94 -10.10 2.27
C SER A 53 4.35 -10.68 2.22
N PRO A 54 5.34 -9.93 1.77
CA PRO A 54 6.70 -10.45 1.62
C PRO A 54 7.39 -10.69 2.97
N GLU A 55 7.87 -11.81 3.23
CA GLU A 55 7.68 -13.19 2.77
C GLU A 55 6.97 -13.98 3.87
N ASN A 56 6.05 -13.32 4.60
CA ASN A 56 5.43 -13.83 5.82
C ASN A 56 4.28 -14.79 5.52
N THR A 57 3.96 -15.63 6.50
CA THR A 57 2.89 -16.62 6.44
C THR A 57 2.03 -16.54 7.68
N PHE A 58 0.79 -16.95 7.52
CA PHE A 58 -0.20 -16.95 8.60
C PHE A 58 -0.94 -18.28 8.68
N ARG A 59 -1.62 -18.52 9.82
CA ARG A 59 -2.48 -19.66 10.04
C ARG A 59 -3.92 -19.35 9.66
N MET A 60 -4.59 -20.31 9.06
CA MET A 60 -6.04 -20.19 8.82
C MET A 60 -6.80 -20.31 10.14
N PRO A 61 -7.87 -19.54 10.34
CA PRO A 61 -8.70 -19.65 11.52
C PRO A 61 -9.18 -21.09 11.75
N GLY A 62 -8.86 -21.63 12.93
CA GLY A 62 -9.22 -23.00 13.31
C GLY A 62 -8.28 -24.09 12.82
N ASP A 63 -7.23 -23.78 12.04
CA ASP A 63 -6.21 -24.72 11.57
C ASP A 63 -4.82 -24.29 11.98
N LYS A 64 -4.35 -24.84 13.09
CA LYS A 64 -3.03 -24.52 13.67
C LYS A 64 -1.84 -25.12 12.91
N GLU A 65 -2.09 -26.07 12.01
CA GLU A 65 -1.05 -26.70 11.21
C GLU A 65 -0.86 -26.00 9.84
N SER A 66 -1.78 -25.11 9.46
CA SER A 66 -1.66 -24.37 8.20
C SER A 66 -0.51 -23.36 8.23
N ALA A 67 0.10 -23.16 7.05
CA ALA A 67 1.05 -22.09 6.77
C ALA A 67 0.71 -21.52 5.38
N VAL A 68 0.00 -20.40 5.35
CA VAL A 68 -0.54 -19.81 4.12
C VAL A 68 0.17 -18.49 3.84
N SER A 69 0.68 -18.33 2.63
CA SER A 69 1.30 -17.09 2.17
C SER A 69 0.43 -16.29 1.20
N ILE A 70 -0.53 -16.96 0.53
CA ILE A 70 -1.39 -16.31 -0.45
C ILE A 70 -2.58 -15.66 0.23
N CYS A 71 -2.79 -14.39 -0.04
CA CYS A 71 -3.84 -13.59 0.59
C CYS A 71 -4.49 -12.60 -0.41
N LEU A 72 -5.45 -11.86 0.09
CA LEU A 72 -6.07 -10.70 -0.56
C LEU A 72 -5.50 -9.44 0.08
N GLY A 73 -5.09 -8.47 -0.71
CA GLY A 73 -4.77 -7.10 -0.28
C GLY A 73 -3.89 -6.96 0.95
N PRO A 74 -2.68 -7.55 0.99
CA PRO A 74 -1.78 -7.32 2.11
C PRO A 74 -1.54 -5.82 2.28
N THR A 75 -1.28 -5.40 3.50
CA THR A 75 -1.14 -3.97 3.84
C THR A 75 -0.06 -3.28 3.02
N MET A 76 1.06 -3.94 2.76
CA MET A 76 2.12 -3.39 1.91
C MET A 76 1.63 -3.07 0.50
N ASP A 77 0.87 -3.97 -0.13
CA ASP A 77 0.33 -3.73 -1.47
C ASP A 77 -0.60 -2.51 -1.48
N THR A 78 -1.49 -2.44 -0.49
CA THR A 78 -2.40 -1.30 -0.32
C THR A 78 -1.64 0.02 -0.17
N GLN A 79 -0.56 0.01 0.60
CA GLN A 79 0.31 1.18 0.79
C GLN A 79 0.99 1.59 -0.52
N LEU A 80 1.57 0.65 -1.25
CA LEU A 80 2.23 0.89 -2.53
C LEU A 80 1.27 1.39 -3.60
N VAL A 81 0.07 0.82 -3.68
CA VAL A 81 -0.96 1.25 -4.65
C VAL A 81 -1.46 2.65 -4.29
N ARG A 82 -1.71 2.91 -3.02
CA ARG A 82 -2.11 4.25 -2.52
C ARG A 82 -1.08 5.29 -2.89
N GLU A 83 0.18 5.03 -2.65
CA GLU A 83 1.28 5.92 -3.01
C GLU A 83 1.36 6.14 -4.52
N LEU A 84 1.33 5.07 -5.33
CA LEU A 84 1.36 5.17 -6.78
C LEU A 84 0.23 6.05 -7.32
N PHE A 85 -1.01 5.83 -6.84
CA PHE A 85 -2.16 6.60 -7.31
C PHE A 85 -2.07 8.06 -6.89
N THR A 86 -1.68 8.33 -5.65
CA THR A 86 -1.48 9.70 -5.12
C THR A 86 -0.41 10.43 -5.92
N ASN A 87 0.77 9.82 -6.09
CA ASN A 87 1.89 10.42 -6.82
C ASN A 87 1.56 10.62 -8.31
N THR A 88 0.77 9.71 -8.91
CA THR A 88 0.33 9.87 -10.31
C THR A 88 -0.64 11.05 -10.46
N LEU A 89 -1.53 11.25 -9.50
CA LEU A 89 -2.44 12.41 -9.48
C LEU A 89 -1.66 13.71 -9.30
N GLU A 90 -0.73 13.76 -8.36
CA GLU A 90 0.11 14.94 -8.11
C GLU A 90 1.00 15.26 -9.31
N ALA A 91 1.64 14.25 -9.92
CA ALA A 91 2.41 14.43 -11.14
C ALA A 91 1.56 14.99 -12.30
N ALA A 92 0.32 14.52 -12.45
CA ALA A 92 -0.59 15.02 -13.47
C ALA A 92 -0.97 16.50 -13.22
N GLU A 93 -1.16 16.89 -11.97
CA GLU A 93 -1.45 18.27 -11.58
C GLU A 93 -0.25 19.19 -11.90
N ILE A 94 0.95 18.81 -11.47
CA ILE A 94 2.19 19.57 -11.72
C ILE A 94 2.44 19.73 -13.21
N LEU A 95 2.20 18.69 -14.00
CA LEU A 95 2.35 18.69 -15.46
C LEU A 95 1.15 19.30 -16.18
N THR A 96 0.12 19.77 -15.47
CA THR A 96 -1.12 20.34 -16.03
C THR A 96 -1.83 19.42 -17.06
N LEU A 97 -1.83 18.10 -16.76
CA LEU A 97 -2.43 17.11 -17.65
C LEU A 97 -3.95 16.98 -17.44
N THR A 98 -4.68 16.69 -18.51
CA THR A 98 -6.15 16.72 -18.53
C THR A 98 -6.80 15.36 -18.85
N ASP A 99 -6.13 14.23 -18.57
CA ASP A 99 -6.71 12.87 -18.72
C ASP A 99 -7.79 12.63 -17.64
N LYS A 100 -8.88 13.41 -17.73
CA LYS A 100 -9.94 13.41 -16.70
C LYS A 100 -10.48 12.00 -16.38
N PRO A 101 -10.77 11.11 -17.36
CA PRO A 101 -11.28 9.77 -17.04
C PRO A 101 -10.33 8.95 -16.17
N LEU A 102 -9.03 9.03 -16.41
CA LEU A 102 -8.04 8.34 -15.58
C LEU A 102 -7.96 8.97 -14.18
N LEU A 103 -7.86 10.30 -14.11
CA LEU A 103 -7.72 11.01 -12.82
C LEU A 103 -8.94 10.78 -11.92
N ASP A 104 -10.15 10.79 -12.46
CA ASP A 104 -11.37 10.49 -11.73
C ASP A 104 -11.39 9.02 -11.26
N SER A 105 -10.92 8.07 -12.08
CA SER A 105 -10.81 6.66 -11.71
C SER A 105 -9.81 6.45 -10.57
N LEU A 106 -8.65 7.13 -10.60
CA LEU A 106 -7.65 7.04 -9.52
C LEU A 106 -8.20 7.60 -8.20
N LYS A 107 -8.86 8.76 -8.23
CA LYS A 107 -9.51 9.34 -7.05
C LYS A 107 -10.58 8.43 -6.47
N SER A 108 -11.40 7.84 -7.34
CA SER A 108 -12.43 6.88 -6.92
C SER A 108 -11.81 5.63 -6.30
N ALA A 109 -10.76 5.08 -6.90
CA ALA A 109 -10.07 3.89 -6.40
C ALA A 109 -9.41 4.15 -5.04
N LEU A 110 -8.74 5.30 -4.85
CA LEU A 110 -8.13 5.69 -3.55
C LEU A 110 -9.13 5.63 -2.39
N ASN A 111 -10.37 6.07 -2.61
CA ASN A 111 -11.42 6.05 -1.60
C ASN A 111 -11.97 4.63 -1.30
N GLN A 112 -11.60 3.65 -2.13
CA GLN A 112 -12.04 2.27 -2.02
C GLN A 112 -10.94 1.32 -1.55
N LEU A 113 -9.70 1.81 -1.39
CA LEU A 113 -8.61 1.03 -0.80
C LEU A 113 -8.87 0.79 0.69
N PRO A 114 -8.45 -0.37 1.24
CA PRO A 114 -8.52 -0.62 2.68
C PRO A 114 -7.84 0.49 3.48
N PRO A 115 -8.41 0.90 4.62
CA PRO A 115 -7.69 1.74 5.58
C PRO A 115 -6.55 0.96 6.25
N HIS A 116 -5.60 1.67 6.86
CA HIS A 116 -4.70 1.05 7.81
C HIS A 116 -5.48 0.65 9.07
N THR A 117 -5.29 -0.56 9.54
CA THR A 117 -5.97 -1.12 10.71
C THR A 117 -4.97 -1.53 11.79
N ILE A 118 -5.44 -1.55 13.03
CA ILE A 118 -4.65 -1.91 14.21
C ILE A 118 -5.27 -3.19 14.79
N ASP A 119 -4.43 -4.17 15.12
CA ASP A 119 -4.85 -5.44 15.69
C ASP A 119 -5.24 -5.33 17.16
N SER A 120 -5.69 -6.43 17.75
CA SER A 120 -6.10 -6.52 19.16
C SER A 120 -4.94 -6.29 20.15
N GLU A 121 -3.68 -6.41 19.71
CA GLU A 121 -2.47 -6.15 20.49
C GLU A 121 -1.90 -4.73 20.27
N GLY A 122 -2.57 -3.90 19.49
CA GLY A 122 -2.19 -2.52 19.22
C GLY A 122 -1.12 -2.35 18.14
N ARG A 123 -0.85 -3.36 17.31
CA ARG A 123 0.12 -3.34 16.20
C ARG A 123 -0.56 -3.00 14.88
N LEU A 124 0.21 -2.53 13.91
CA LEU A 124 -0.29 -2.34 12.55
C LEU A 124 -0.53 -3.71 11.90
N MET A 125 -1.73 -3.94 11.39
CA MET A 125 -2.08 -5.21 10.75
C MET A 125 -1.33 -5.40 9.42
N GLU A 126 -0.81 -6.61 9.22
CA GLU A 126 -0.11 -7.01 8.00
C GLU A 126 -1.06 -7.50 6.90
N TRP A 127 -2.22 -8.03 7.28
CA TRP A 127 -3.27 -8.52 6.39
C TRP A 127 -4.60 -7.84 6.67
N LEU A 128 -5.59 -8.06 5.80
CA LEU A 128 -6.95 -7.52 5.98
C LEU A 128 -7.68 -8.05 7.21
N GLU A 129 -7.34 -9.25 7.63
CA GLU A 129 -7.88 -9.90 8.81
C GLU A 129 -6.76 -10.11 9.83
N GLU A 130 -7.13 -10.18 11.10
CA GLU A 130 -6.20 -10.51 12.18
C GLU A 130 -5.94 -12.01 12.18
N TYR A 131 -4.83 -12.41 11.55
CA TYR A 131 -4.37 -13.79 11.52
C TYR A 131 -3.27 -14.03 12.55
N GLU A 132 -3.17 -15.29 13.04
CA GLU A 132 -2.03 -15.77 13.79
C GLU A 132 -0.85 -15.97 12.84
N GLU A 133 0.25 -15.26 13.07
CA GLU A 133 1.46 -15.43 12.28
C GLU A 133 2.13 -16.76 12.56
N VAL A 134 2.70 -17.41 11.54
CA VAL A 134 3.49 -18.62 11.70
C VAL A 134 4.83 -18.32 12.37
N ASP A 135 5.46 -17.21 11.99
CA ASP A 135 6.70 -16.69 12.57
C ASP A 135 6.50 -15.27 13.09
N PRO A 136 6.16 -15.09 14.37
CA PRO A 136 6.01 -13.77 14.97
C PRO A 136 7.28 -12.92 14.97
N GLN A 137 8.45 -13.52 14.80
CA GLN A 137 9.76 -12.85 14.73
C GLN A 137 10.28 -12.77 13.30
N HIS A 138 9.37 -12.77 12.31
CA HIS A 138 9.75 -12.73 10.90
C HIS A 138 10.64 -11.52 10.61
N ARG A 139 11.71 -11.72 9.82
CA ARG A 139 12.73 -10.69 9.52
C ARG A 139 12.22 -9.49 8.72
N HIS A 140 11.07 -9.62 8.04
CA HIS A 140 10.47 -8.53 7.28
C HIS A 140 9.29 -7.93 8.03
N VAL A 141 9.19 -6.61 7.99
CA VAL A 141 8.08 -5.81 8.52
C VAL A 141 7.45 -5.02 7.36
N SER A 142 7.08 -5.75 6.31
CA SER A 142 6.65 -5.20 5.01
C SER A 142 5.48 -4.23 5.12
N HIS A 143 4.57 -4.47 6.05
CA HIS A 143 3.41 -3.63 6.34
C HIS A 143 3.77 -2.27 6.98
N LEU A 144 5.02 -2.05 7.37
CA LEU A 144 5.52 -0.75 7.82
C LEU A 144 6.00 0.14 6.68
N TYR A 145 5.87 -0.28 5.42
CA TYR A 145 6.22 0.53 4.24
C TYR A 145 5.61 1.94 4.30
N GLY A 146 4.35 2.06 4.73
CA GLY A 146 3.67 3.34 4.84
C GLY A 146 4.26 4.32 5.87
N LEU A 147 5.06 3.81 6.83
CA LEU A 147 5.85 4.62 7.76
C LEU A 147 7.19 5.00 7.12
N HIS A 148 7.89 4.03 6.54
CA HIS A 148 9.17 4.22 5.85
C HIS A 148 9.41 3.08 4.84
N PRO A 149 9.81 3.39 3.59
CA PRO A 149 10.11 4.71 3.00
C PRO A 149 8.88 5.55 2.61
N GLY A 150 7.67 5.01 2.67
CA GLY A 150 6.44 5.78 2.43
C GLY A 150 6.23 6.89 3.47
N ASN A 151 5.19 7.69 3.25
CA ASN A 151 4.87 8.86 4.08
C ASN A 151 3.39 8.90 4.53
N GLN A 152 2.71 7.75 4.46
CA GLN A 152 1.28 7.65 4.80
C GLN A 152 1.05 7.60 6.31
N ILE A 153 2.06 7.18 7.07
CA ILE A 153 2.04 7.12 8.53
C ILE A 153 3.09 8.08 9.07
N SER A 154 2.68 8.94 10.00
CA SER A 154 3.53 9.98 10.58
C SER A 154 3.22 10.15 12.06
N PRO A 155 4.24 10.35 12.93
CA PRO A 155 4.03 10.65 14.34
C PRO A 155 3.19 11.89 14.60
N THR A 156 3.19 12.86 13.68
CA THR A 156 2.46 14.12 13.80
C THR A 156 1.06 14.08 13.18
N LEU A 157 0.90 13.43 12.03
CA LEU A 157 -0.36 13.45 11.28
C LEU A 157 -1.26 12.25 11.60
N THR A 158 -0.65 11.09 11.90
CA THR A 158 -1.35 9.84 12.22
C THR A 158 -0.76 9.18 13.47
N PRO A 159 -0.80 9.86 14.63
CA PRO A 159 -0.07 9.41 15.83
C PRO A 159 -0.49 8.04 16.34
N GLU A 160 -1.74 7.63 16.12
CA GLU A 160 -2.22 6.28 16.50
C GLU A 160 -1.56 5.20 15.65
N LEU A 161 -1.53 5.38 14.33
CA LEU A 161 -0.86 4.45 13.42
C LEU A 161 0.65 4.40 13.68
N ALA A 162 1.27 5.55 13.99
CA ALA A 162 2.68 5.58 14.36
C ALA A 162 2.98 4.82 15.66
N ARG A 163 2.08 4.87 16.66
CA ARG A 163 2.19 4.04 17.86
C ARG A 163 2.03 2.55 17.53
N ALA A 164 1.10 2.20 16.63
CA ALA A 164 0.92 0.83 16.18
C ALA A 164 2.15 0.29 15.44
N CYS A 165 2.79 1.10 14.58
CA CYS A 165 4.06 0.74 13.95
C CYS A 165 5.16 0.51 15.00
N ARG A 166 5.23 1.34 16.04
CA ARG A 166 6.18 1.13 17.13
C ARG A 166 5.90 -0.18 17.87
N ALA A 167 4.63 -0.47 18.21
CA ALA A 167 4.26 -1.74 18.85
C ALA A 167 4.65 -2.96 17.99
N THR A 168 4.56 -2.83 16.65
CA THR A 168 5.05 -3.86 15.72
C THR A 168 6.58 -4.05 15.84
N LEU A 169 7.35 -2.98 16.01
CA LEU A 169 8.82 -3.04 16.09
C LEU A 169 9.34 -3.47 17.47
N ASP A 170 8.56 -3.23 18.51
CA ASP A 170 8.92 -3.57 19.92
C ASP A 170 8.59 -5.04 20.28
N ARG A 171 8.10 -5.82 19.33
CA ARG A 171 7.68 -7.23 19.42
C ARG A 171 8.82 -8.26 19.57
#